data_891fe857cfa85c13784e68626c4af8f2
#
_entry.id   891fe857cfa85c13784e68626c4af8f2
#
_cell.length_a   1.000
_cell.length_b   1.000
_cell.length_c   1.000
_cell.angle_alpha   90.00
_cell.angle_beta   90.00
_cell.angle_gamma   90.00
#
_symmetry.space_group_name_H-M   'P 1'
#
loop_
_entity.id
_entity.type
_entity.pdbx_description
1 polymer ?
#
loop_
_entity_poly.entity_id
_entity_poly.type
_entity_poly.pdbx_seq_one_letter_code
_entity_poly.pdbx_strand_id
1 'polypeptide(L)'
;MKIAIINYDAGNIRSVIFALERLGVQPILTSDSETILTADKVIFPGQGEASSAMRSLRERGLDTLIPNLKQPFLGVCVGMQLLCAYSEENDTPCLGLIPQRVLRFPSEKGLKVPHVGWNTIDLSQNTEGGILSPDFDQNYFYFVHSYYVEKGIYTTATCDYGVPFAACLRKDNFHAAQFHPEKSSTAGEKLLKNFLDL
;
A
#
# COMPACT_ATOMS: atom_id res chain seq x y z
N MET A 1 -4.77 13.80 16.63
CA MET A 1 -4.98 12.89 15.49
C MET A 1 -4.59 11.49 15.92
N LYS A 2 -5.51 10.54 15.83
CA LYS A 2 -5.33 9.12 16.20
C LYS A 2 -5.07 8.31 14.93
N ILE A 3 -3.89 7.72 14.79
CA ILE A 3 -3.51 6.88 13.64
C ILE A 3 -3.47 5.42 14.09
N ALA A 4 -4.25 4.56 13.43
CA ALA A 4 -4.19 3.13 13.63
C ALA A 4 -3.30 2.48 12.54
N ILE A 5 -2.39 1.61 12.96
CA ILE A 5 -1.67 0.69 12.08
C ILE A 5 -2.29 -0.69 12.28
N ILE A 6 -2.80 -1.30 11.22
CA ILE A 6 -3.40 -2.63 11.29
C ILE A 6 -2.33 -3.67 11.59
N ASN A 7 -2.55 -4.42 12.68
CA ASN A 7 -1.73 -5.55 13.08
C ASN A 7 -2.40 -6.87 12.67
N TYR A 8 -1.83 -7.54 11.69
CA TYR A 8 -2.26 -8.86 11.23
C TYR A 8 -1.08 -9.85 11.11
N ASP A 9 -0.10 -9.67 12.01
CA ASP A 9 1.15 -10.46 12.07
C ASP A 9 2.05 -10.29 10.82
N ALA A 10 1.86 -9.22 10.06
CA ALA A 10 2.75 -8.87 8.96
C ALA A 10 4.06 -8.28 9.48
N GLY A 11 5.15 -8.62 8.80
CA GLY A 11 6.55 -8.30 9.16
C GLY A 11 6.85 -6.84 9.54
N ASN A 12 7.90 -6.25 9.07
CA ASN A 12 8.57 -5.04 9.57
C ASN A 12 7.70 -3.76 9.71
N ILE A 13 6.75 -3.77 10.64
CA ILE A 13 5.91 -2.63 11.01
C ILE A 13 6.73 -1.51 11.67
N ARG A 14 7.87 -1.83 12.28
CA ARG A 14 8.70 -0.86 13.02
C ARG A 14 9.18 0.29 12.15
N SER A 15 9.53 0.02 10.89
CA SER A 15 9.96 1.08 9.96
C SER A 15 8.85 2.10 9.69
N VAL A 16 7.60 1.66 9.60
CA VAL A 16 6.42 2.54 9.44
C VAL A 16 6.21 3.38 10.70
N ILE A 17 6.28 2.74 11.88
CA ILE A 17 6.16 3.44 13.18
C ILE A 17 7.22 4.53 13.28
N PHE A 18 8.49 4.21 13.06
CA PHE A 18 9.58 5.19 13.13
C PHE A 18 9.44 6.33 12.10
N ALA A 19 8.90 6.04 10.91
CA ALA A 19 8.65 7.08 9.92
C ALA A 19 7.56 8.07 10.41
N LEU A 20 6.50 7.56 11.03
CA LEU A 20 5.44 8.40 11.61
C LEU A 20 5.91 9.18 12.85
N GLU A 21 6.73 8.56 13.71
CA GLU A 21 7.33 9.23 14.88
C GLU A 21 8.22 10.40 14.47
N ARG A 22 9.01 10.26 13.39
CA ARG A 22 9.78 11.39 12.83
C ARG A 22 8.89 12.56 12.36
N LEU A 23 7.66 12.26 11.94
CA LEU A 23 6.65 13.25 11.57
C LEU A 23 5.85 13.78 12.79
N GLY A 24 6.25 13.40 14.01
CA GLY A 24 5.60 13.84 15.26
C GLY A 24 4.31 13.11 15.60
N VAL A 25 4.06 11.95 14.99
CA VAL A 25 2.84 11.16 15.21
C VAL A 25 3.18 9.87 15.95
N GLN A 26 2.42 9.57 17.02
CA GLN A 26 2.48 8.30 17.75
C GLN A 26 1.34 7.38 17.26
N PRO A 27 1.61 6.40 16.40
CA PRO A 27 0.57 5.50 15.90
C PRO A 27 0.23 4.41 16.92
N ILE A 28 -0.97 3.87 16.82
CA ILE A 28 -1.45 2.73 17.60
C ILE A 28 -1.40 1.48 16.73
N LEU A 29 -0.54 0.53 17.05
CA LEU A 29 -0.51 -0.78 16.41
C LEU A 29 -1.62 -1.65 17.04
N THR A 30 -2.60 -2.07 16.24
CA THR A 30 -3.79 -2.75 16.76
C THR A 30 -4.46 -3.67 15.74
N SER A 31 -5.10 -4.72 16.25
CA SER A 31 -6.09 -5.54 15.54
C SER A 31 -7.51 -5.34 16.10
N ASP A 32 -7.67 -4.47 17.09
CA ASP A 32 -8.96 -4.18 17.69
C ASP A 32 -9.84 -3.34 16.79
N SER A 33 -11.03 -3.87 16.46
CA SER A 33 -11.95 -3.24 15.52
C SER A 33 -12.44 -1.87 15.98
N GLU A 34 -12.68 -1.67 17.26
CA GLU A 34 -13.16 -0.39 17.81
C GLU A 34 -12.07 0.67 17.68
N THR A 35 -10.84 0.32 17.99
CA THR A 35 -9.68 1.21 17.84
C THR A 35 -9.47 1.62 16.39
N ILE A 36 -9.64 0.69 15.43
CA ILE A 36 -9.53 0.96 14.00
C ILE A 36 -10.67 1.87 13.53
N LEU A 37 -11.92 1.56 13.89
CA LEU A 37 -13.10 2.33 13.51
C LEU A 37 -13.06 3.78 14.01
N THR A 38 -12.51 4.01 15.19
CA THR A 38 -12.44 5.32 15.84
C THR A 38 -11.16 6.10 15.54
N ALA A 39 -10.26 5.54 14.74
CA ALA A 39 -9.06 6.24 14.29
C ALA A 39 -9.40 7.32 13.26
N ASP A 40 -8.67 8.44 13.29
CA ASP A 40 -8.79 9.49 12.28
C ASP A 40 -8.26 9.02 10.92
N LYS A 41 -7.23 8.16 10.93
CA LYS A 41 -6.62 7.56 9.73
C LYS A 41 -6.13 6.16 10.02
N VAL A 42 -6.06 5.33 8.97
CA VAL A 42 -5.63 3.94 9.07
C VAL A 42 -4.49 3.67 8.09
N ILE A 43 -3.43 3.01 8.57
CA ILE A 43 -2.34 2.52 7.73
C ILE A 43 -2.39 0.99 7.75
N PHE A 44 -2.35 0.43 6.57
CA PHE A 44 -2.34 -1.01 6.33
C PHE A 44 -0.99 -1.40 5.71
N PRO A 45 0.03 -1.64 6.55
CA PRO A 45 1.34 -2.05 6.07
C PRO A 45 1.26 -3.47 5.55
N GLY A 46 2.22 -3.89 4.73
CA GLY A 46 2.26 -5.26 4.27
C GLY A 46 3.67 -5.72 3.94
N GLN A 47 4.06 -6.82 4.56
CA GLN A 47 5.21 -7.63 4.17
C GLN A 47 4.83 -9.10 4.35
N GLY A 48 5.34 -9.95 3.49
CA GLY A 48 5.05 -11.37 3.51
C GLY A 48 4.18 -11.78 2.33
N GLU A 49 3.35 -12.76 2.52
CA GLU A 49 2.63 -13.49 1.51
C GLU A 49 1.13 -13.18 1.57
N ALA A 50 0.48 -13.03 0.41
CA ALA A 50 -0.94 -12.65 0.32
C ALA A 50 -1.87 -13.66 1.02
N SER A 51 -1.65 -14.97 0.85
CA SER A 51 -2.55 -15.99 1.40
C SER A 51 -2.50 -16.05 2.92
N SER A 52 -1.33 -15.98 3.52
CA SER A 52 -1.16 -15.93 4.98
C SER A 52 -1.72 -14.65 5.58
N ALA A 53 -1.52 -13.52 4.89
CA ALA A 53 -2.08 -12.23 5.28
C ALA A 53 -3.62 -12.27 5.27
N MET A 54 -4.24 -12.73 4.18
CA MET A 54 -5.70 -12.85 4.09
C MET A 54 -6.29 -13.81 5.12
N ARG A 55 -5.58 -14.91 5.44
CA ARG A 55 -6.00 -15.81 6.53
C ARG A 55 -6.01 -15.08 7.88
N SER A 56 -4.93 -14.37 8.23
CA SER A 56 -4.85 -13.60 9.47
C SER A 56 -5.93 -12.52 9.56
N LEU A 57 -6.24 -11.83 8.44
CA LEU A 57 -7.33 -10.85 8.38
C LEU A 57 -8.70 -11.51 8.67
N ARG A 58 -8.98 -12.67 8.07
CA ARG A 58 -10.24 -13.40 8.28
C ARG A 58 -10.38 -13.89 9.71
N GLU A 59 -9.32 -14.46 10.29
CA GLU A 59 -9.32 -14.92 11.69
C GLU A 59 -9.62 -13.81 12.70
N ARG A 60 -9.35 -12.53 12.31
CA ARG A 60 -9.58 -11.33 13.15
C ARG A 60 -10.83 -10.55 12.74
N GLY A 61 -11.58 -10.98 11.72
CA GLY A 61 -12.72 -10.27 11.17
C GLY A 61 -12.37 -8.94 10.48
N LEU A 62 -11.09 -8.71 10.17
CA LEU A 62 -10.61 -7.48 9.55
C LEU A 62 -10.91 -7.43 8.05
N ASP A 63 -11.09 -8.57 7.41
CA ASP A 63 -11.49 -8.70 6.00
C ASP A 63 -12.88 -8.11 5.72
N THR A 64 -13.78 -8.17 6.69
CA THR A 64 -15.11 -7.55 6.60
C THR A 64 -15.12 -6.11 7.13
N LEU A 65 -14.23 -5.77 8.05
CA LEU A 65 -14.12 -4.43 8.61
C LEU A 65 -13.51 -3.44 7.61
N ILE A 66 -12.35 -3.77 7.04
CA ILE A 66 -11.57 -2.86 6.19
C ILE A 66 -12.40 -2.28 5.04
N PRO A 67 -13.18 -3.05 4.27
CA PRO A 67 -13.97 -2.52 3.17
C PRO A 67 -15.01 -1.46 3.58
N ASN A 68 -15.38 -1.41 4.85
CA ASN A 68 -16.40 -0.50 5.37
C ASN A 68 -15.84 0.78 6.01
N LEU A 69 -14.53 0.92 6.11
CA LEU A 69 -13.87 2.10 6.67
C LEU A 69 -14.12 3.34 5.81
N LYS A 70 -14.30 4.49 6.44
CA LYS A 70 -14.62 5.78 5.78
C LYS A 70 -13.52 6.83 5.94
N GLN A 71 -12.69 6.70 6.95
CA GLN A 71 -11.55 7.58 7.17
C GLN A 71 -10.44 7.32 6.14
N PRO A 72 -9.52 8.26 5.91
CA PRO A 72 -8.38 8.05 5.02
C PRO A 72 -7.61 6.77 5.37
N PHE A 73 -7.34 5.97 4.36
CA PHE A 73 -6.72 4.67 4.46
C PHE A 73 -5.52 4.57 3.53
N LEU A 74 -4.38 4.08 4.02
CA LEU A 74 -3.15 3.90 3.24
C LEU A 74 -2.70 2.44 3.26
N GLY A 75 -2.84 1.74 2.13
CA GLY A 75 -2.23 0.43 1.89
C GLY A 75 -0.79 0.55 1.39
N VAL A 76 0.15 -0.19 1.98
CA VAL A 76 1.56 -0.17 1.59
C VAL A 76 2.03 -1.56 1.19
N CYS A 77 2.63 -1.68 0.01
CA CYS A 77 3.18 -2.90 -0.58
C CYS A 77 2.15 -4.05 -0.61
N VAL A 78 2.30 -5.11 0.17
CA VAL A 78 1.30 -6.18 0.27
C VAL A 78 -0.06 -5.61 0.72
N GLY A 79 -0.09 -4.60 1.61
CA GLY A 79 -1.32 -3.91 1.99
C GLY A 79 -2.06 -3.28 0.80
N MET A 80 -1.34 -2.74 -0.21
CA MET A 80 -1.95 -2.32 -1.48
C MET A 80 -2.51 -3.51 -2.25
N GLN A 81 -1.75 -4.59 -2.36
CA GLN A 81 -2.14 -5.78 -3.12
C GLN A 81 -3.39 -6.45 -2.54
N LEU A 82 -3.50 -6.48 -1.21
CA LEU A 82 -4.67 -7.05 -0.52
C LEU A 82 -5.96 -6.25 -0.72
N LEU A 83 -5.90 -4.96 -1.09
CA LEU A 83 -7.09 -4.18 -1.47
C LEU A 83 -7.67 -4.62 -2.82
N CYS A 84 -6.88 -5.30 -3.66
CA CYS A 84 -7.29 -5.77 -4.98
C CYS A 84 -8.28 -6.95 -4.90
N ALA A 85 -8.77 -7.38 -6.07
CA ALA A 85 -9.73 -8.48 -6.14
C ALA A 85 -9.06 -9.84 -5.91
N TYR A 86 -7.84 -10.01 -6.43
CA TYR A 86 -7.18 -11.31 -6.47
C TYR A 86 -5.67 -11.17 -6.63
N SER A 87 -4.92 -12.10 -6.05
CA SER A 87 -3.48 -12.23 -6.22
C SER A 87 -3.10 -13.61 -6.75
N GLU A 88 -2.20 -13.65 -7.75
CA GLU A 88 -1.58 -14.89 -8.23
C GLU A 88 -0.68 -15.53 -7.16
N GLU A 89 -0.31 -14.79 -6.11
CA GLU A 89 0.44 -15.35 -5.00
C GLU A 89 -0.42 -16.34 -4.24
N ASN A 90 -0.14 -17.64 -4.46
CA ASN A 90 -0.87 -18.78 -3.91
C ASN A 90 -2.39 -18.72 -4.15
N ASP A 91 -2.78 -18.28 -5.36
CA ASP A 91 -4.19 -18.29 -5.82
C ASP A 91 -5.14 -17.66 -4.78
N THR A 92 -4.83 -16.42 -4.38
CA THR A 92 -5.44 -15.79 -3.21
C THR A 92 -6.55 -14.80 -3.58
N PRO A 93 -7.83 -15.07 -3.25
CA PRO A 93 -8.88 -14.06 -3.22
C PRO A 93 -8.57 -13.03 -2.12
N CYS A 94 -8.50 -11.74 -2.52
CA CYS A 94 -8.19 -10.63 -1.62
C CYS A 94 -9.47 -9.87 -1.18
N LEU A 95 -9.35 -8.62 -0.72
CA LEU A 95 -10.46 -7.85 -0.16
C LEU A 95 -11.49 -7.37 -1.21
N GLY A 96 -11.13 -7.34 -2.49
CA GLY A 96 -12.05 -7.00 -3.57
C GLY A 96 -12.52 -5.55 -3.63
N LEU A 97 -11.86 -4.64 -2.91
CA LEU A 97 -12.16 -3.21 -2.95
C LEU A 97 -11.83 -2.60 -4.31
N ILE A 98 -10.74 -3.03 -4.90
CA ILE A 98 -10.21 -2.58 -6.18
C ILE A 98 -10.27 -3.77 -7.15
N PRO A 99 -10.89 -3.64 -8.34
CA PRO A 99 -11.14 -4.79 -9.22
C PRO A 99 -9.89 -5.34 -9.90
N GLN A 100 -8.75 -4.62 -9.84
CA GLN A 100 -7.49 -5.04 -10.45
C GLN A 100 -6.95 -6.30 -9.80
N ARG A 101 -6.12 -7.02 -10.58
CA ARG A 101 -5.45 -8.24 -10.15
C ARG A 101 -3.99 -7.95 -9.79
N VAL A 102 -3.45 -8.77 -8.92
CA VAL A 102 -2.03 -8.83 -8.58
C VAL A 102 -1.40 -9.98 -9.35
N LEU A 103 -0.42 -9.67 -10.19
CA LEU A 103 0.24 -10.60 -11.09
C LEU A 103 1.70 -10.80 -10.68
N ARG A 104 2.27 -11.95 -11.02
CA ARG A 104 3.70 -12.21 -10.83
C ARG A 104 4.52 -11.56 -11.95
N PHE A 105 5.69 -11.01 -11.63
CA PHE A 105 6.61 -10.57 -12.68
C PHE A 105 7.04 -11.73 -13.57
N PRO A 106 7.05 -11.54 -14.92
CA PRO A 106 7.43 -12.58 -15.86
C PRO A 106 8.92 -12.91 -15.72
N SER A 107 9.25 -14.17 -15.49
CA SER A 107 10.64 -14.65 -15.40
C SER A 107 11.36 -14.71 -16.75
N GLU A 108 10.60 -14.76 -17.85
CA GLU A 108 11.11 -14.98 -19.21
C GLU A 108 11.85 -13.79 -19.81
N LYS A 109 11.70 -12.58 -19.23
CA LYS A 109 12.32 -11.34 -19.72
C LYS A 109 13.71 -11.07 -19.14
N GLY A 110 14.32 -12.03 -18.46
CA GLY A 110 15.63 -11.82 -17.80
C GLY A 110 15.59 -10.84 -16.62
N LEU A 111 14.40 -10.50 -16.16
CA LEU A 111 14.19 -9.64 -15.01
C LEU A 111 14.57 -10.36 -13.71
N LYS A 112 15.26 -9.66 -12.82
CA LYS A 112 15.47 -10.16 -11.46
C LYS A 112 14.18 -10.04 -10.66
N VAL A 113 13.67 -11.16 -10.17
CA VAL A 113 12.51 -11.19 -9.27
C VAL A 113 12.98 -11.67 -7.91
N PRO A 114 12.72 -10.91 -6.84
CA PRO A 114 11.89 -9.70 -6.75
C PRO A 114 12.52 -8.45 -7.40
N HIS A 115 11.67 -7.48 -7.80
CA HIS A 115 12.06 -6.10 -8.05
C HIS A 115 12.52 -5.50 -6.72
N VAL A 116 13.83 -5.24 -6.59
CA VAL A 116 14.44 -4.65 -5.38
C VAL A 116 15.28 -3.47 -5.78
N GLY A 117 14.97 -2.31 -5.22
CA GLY A 117 15.75 -1.10 -5.42
C GLY A 117 14.91 0.15 -5.63
N TRP A 118 15.61 1.21 -6.05
CA TRP A 118 15.02 2.50 -6.34
C TRP A 118 14.55 2.55 -7.79
N ASN A 119 13.34 3.02 -8.00
CA ASN A 119 12.77 3.22 -9.34
C ASN A 119 11.89 4.46 -9.34
N THR A 120 11.67 5.04 -10.52
CA THR A 120 10.84 6.22 -10.70
C THR A 120 9.37 5.86 -10.87
N ILE A 121 8.50 6.81 -10.58
CA ILE A 121 7.07 6.71 -10.87
C ILE A 121 6.66 7.79 -11.88
N ASP A 122 5.70 7.44 -12.73
CA ASP A 122 5.02 8.35 -13.64
C ASP A 122 3.63 8.63 -13.08
N LEU A 123 3.32 9.91 -12.85
CA LEU A 123 2.00 10.29 -12.35
C LEU A 123 0.94 10.19 -13.47
N SER A 124 -0.24 9.70 -13.12
CA SER A 124 -1.42 9.83 -13.97
C SER A 124 -2.04 11.22 -13.84
N GLN A 125 -2.95 11.59 -14.76
CA GLN A 125 -3.59 12.92 -14.72
C GLN A 125 -4.55 13.11 -13.53
N ASN A 126 -4.91 12.06 -12.79
CA ASN A 126 -5.90 12.06 -11.69
C ASN A 126 -5.23 11.98 -10.30
N THR A 127 -4.37 12.93 -9.97
CA THR A 127 -3.71 12.98 -8.65
C THR A 127 -4.33 13.98 -7.67
N GLU A 128 -5.24 14.85 -8.10
CA GLU A 128 -5.86 15.88 -7.25
C GLU A 128 -6.56 15.29 -6.03
N GLY A 129 -6.35 15.91 -4.87
CA GLY A 129 -6.98 15.53 -3.59
C GLY A 129 -6.51 14.18 -3.04
N GLY A 130 -5.35 13.67 -3.48
CA GLY A 130 -4.75 12.43 -2.99
C GLY A 130 -3.42 12.66 -2.27
N ILE A 131 -2.72 11.55 -2.03
CA ILE A 131 -1.41 11.57 -1.36
C ILE A 131 -0.26 11.95 -2.29
N LEU A 132 -0.49 11.97 -3.61
CA LEU A 132 0.51 12.31 -4.61
C LEU A 132 0.51 13.81 -4.90
N SER A 133 1.68 14.40 -5.03
CA SER A 133 1.90 15.78 -5.45
C SER A 133 2.70 15.81 -6.76
N PRO A 134 2.57 16.88 -7.58
CA PRO A 134 3.19 16.94 -8.93
C PRO A 134 4.70 16.70 -8.93
N ASP A 135 5.39 17.08 -7.88
CA ASP A 135 6.83 16.90 -7.73
C ASP A 135 7.25 15.44 -7.47
N PHE A 136 6.30 14.51 -7.37
CA PHE A 136 6.61 13.08 -7.32
C PHE A 136 6.81 12.46 -8.70
N ASP A 137 6.43 13.18 -9.77
CA ASP A 137 6.67 12.71 -11.12
C ASP A 137 8.18 12.52 -11.38
N GLN A 138 8.54 11.37 -11.92
CA GLN A 138 9.93 10.94 -12.12
C GLN A 138 10.79 10.92 -10.83
N ASN A 139 10.19 11.00 -9.65
CA ASN A 139 10.92 10.87 -8.40
C ASN A 139 11.15 9.41 -8.04
N TYR A 140 12.22 9.14 -7.28
CA TYR A 140 12.63 7.79 -6.90
C TYR A 140 11.97 7.34 -5.61
N PHE A 141 11.47 6.09 -5.64
CA PHE A 141 10.93 5.38 -4.48
C PHE A 141 11.54 3.99 -4.36
N TYR A 142 11.56 3.43 -3.16
CA TYR A 142 12.13 2.13 -2.87
C TYR A 142 11.09 1.01 -3.01
N PHE A 143 11.36 0.06 -3.89
CA PHE A 143 10.53 -1.11 -4.16
C PHE A 143 11.18 -2.39 -3.66
N VAL A 144 10.38 -3.35 -3.18
CA VAL A 144 10.78 -4.72 -2.90
C VAL A 144 9.57 -5.64 -3.02
N HIS A 145 9.33 -6.21 -4.21
CA HIS A 145 8.16 -7.05 -4.46
C HIS A 145 8.35 -8.00 -5.64
N SER A 146 7.72 -9.19 -5.58
CA SER A 146 7.70 -10.20 -6.64
C SER A 146 6.43 -10.17 -7.46
N TYR A 147 5.37 -9.56 -6.90
CA TYR A 147 4.05 -9.40 -7.50
C TYR A 147 3.71 -7.93 -7.62
N TYR A 148 2.92 -7.57 -8.62
CA TYR A 148 2.54 -6.19 -8.91
C TYR A 148 1.06 -6.09 -9.25
N VAL A 149 0.46 -4.95 -9.02
CA VAL A 149 -0.92 -4.67 -9.43
C VAL A 149 -0.94 -4.22 -10.89
N GLU A 150 -1.76 -4.87 -11.72
CA GLU A 150 -1.98 -4.43 -13.09
C GLU A 150 -2.55 -3.00 -13.15
N LYS A 151 -2.28 -2.28 -14.23
CA LYS A 151 -2.85 -0.94 -14.43
C LYS A 151 -4.36 -1.01 -14.64
N GLY A 152 -5.09 -0.04 -14.11
CA GLY A 152 -6.53 0.06 -14.27
C GLY A 152 -7.06 1.45 -13.93
N ILE A 153 -8.37 1.58 -13.83
CA ILE A 153 -9.06 2.88 -13.67
C ILE A 153 -8.75 3.59 -12.34
N TYR A 154 -8.26 2.87 -11.35
CA TYR A 154 -7.88 3.41 -10.04
C TYR A 154 -6.37 3.69 -9.91
N THR A 155 -5.60 3.48 -10.99
CA THR A 155 -4.15 3.75 -11.00
C THR A 155 -3.90 5.26 -11.03
N THR A 156 -3.16 5.76 -10.04
CA THR A 156 -2.79 7.18 -9.91
C THR A 156 -1.31 7.45 -10.19
N ALA A 157 -0.48 6.42 -10.13
CA ALA A 157 0.90 6.45 -10.61
C ALA A 157 1.30 5.08 -11.13
N THR A 158 2.18 5.06 -12.11
CA THR A 158 2.74 3.84 -12.70
C THR A 158 4.25 3.78 -12.49
N CYS A 159 4.80 2.57 -12.57
CA CYS A 159 6.23 2.31 -12.62
C CYS A 159 6.49 1.26 -13.69
N ASP A 160 7.65 1.29 -14.32
CA ASP A 160 8.09 0.27 -15.28
C ASP A 160 9.24 -0.56 -14.70
N TYR A 161 9.05 -1.86 -14.72
CA TYR A 161 10.10 -2.84 -14.43
C TYR A 161 10.00 -3.99 -15.44
N GLY A 162 10.30 -3.67 -16.72
CA GLY A 162 10.12 -4.59 -17.84
C GLY A 162 8.66 -4.88 -18.20
N VAL A 163 7.74 -4.56 -17.30
CA VAL A 163 6.30 -4.43 -17.51
C VAL A 163 5.81 -3.20 -16.75
N PRO A 164 4.95 -2.37 -17.34
CA PRO A 164 4.36 -1.25 -16.63
C PRO A 164 3.28 -1.74 -15.65
N PHE A 165 3.31 -1.26 -14.40
CA PHE A 165 2.39 -1.64 -13.34
C PHE A 165 1.89 -0.43 -12.54
N ALA A 166 0.85 -0.63 -11.73
CA ALA A 166 0.35 0.39 -10.82
C ALA A 166 1.31 0.57 -9.64
N ALA A 167 1.97 1.72 -9.56
CA ALA A 167 2.80 2.11 -8.42
C ALA A 167 1.96 2.68 -7.27
N CYS A 168 0.86 3.39 -7.61
CA CYS A 168 -0.13 3.88 -6.65
C CYS A 168 -1.54 3.66 -7.15
N LEU A 169 -2.46 3.46 -6.19
CA LEU A 169 -3.89 3.35 -6.42
C LEU A 169 -4.66 4.34 -5.55
N ARG A 170 -5.83 4.76 -6.04
CA ARG A 170 -6.81 5.50 -5.25
C ARG A 170 -8.22 5.12 -5.64
N LYS A 171 -9.03 4.78 -4.64
CA LYS A 171 -10.47 4.60 -4.75
C LYS A 171 -11.13 5.15 -3.49
N ASP A 172 -11.98 6.17 -3.66
CA ASP A 172 -12.65 6.85 -2.55
C ASP A 172 -11.64 7.33 -1.47
N ASN A 173 -11.77 6.85 -0.24
CA ASN A 173 -10.88 7.11 0.88
C ASN A 173 -9.65 6.17 0.94
N PHE A 174 -9.57 5.18 0.05
CA PHE A 174 -8.46 4.23 0.00
C PHE A 174 -7.37 4.72 -0.94
N HIS A 175 -6.20 4.97 -0.37
CA HIS A 175 -4.96 5.25 -1.06
C HIS A 175 -4.02 4.08 -0.88
N ALA A 176 -3.17 3.81 -1.86
CA ALA A 176 -2.19 2.74 -1.73
C ALA A 176 -0.93 2.99 -2.56
N ALA A 177 0.21 2.47 -2.09
CA ALA A 177 1.50 2.53 -2.76
C ALA A 177 2.17 1.15 -2.77
N GLN A 178 2.72 0.73 -3.92
CA GLN A 178 3.47 -0.52 -4.05
C GLN A 178 4.86 -0.42 -3.42
N PHE A 179 5.47 0.75 -3.51
CA PHE A 179 6.75 1.05 -2.86
C PHE A 179 6.58 1.25 -1.34
N HIS A 180 7.71 1.33 -0.65
CA HIS A 180 7.76 1.57 0.78
C HIS A 180 8.05 3.05 1.08
N PRO A 181 7.04 3.89 1.40
CA PRO A 181 7.27 5.30 1.74
C PRO A 181 8.24 5.46 2.90
N GLU A 182 8.15 4.59 3.92
CA GLU A 182 8.99 4.59 5.12
C GLU A 182 10.48 4.30 4.82
N LYS A 183 10.79 3.83 3.59
CA LYS A 183 12.15 3.56 3.09
C LYS A 183 12.55 4.44 1.92
N SER A 184 11.70 5.37 1.51
CA SER A 184 11.87 6.19 0.30
C SER A 184 12.39 7.60 0.59
N SER A 185 13.20 7.76 1.65
CA SER A 185 13.85 9.04 1.99
C SER A 185 12.87 10.22 2.07
N THR A 186 13.25 11.38 1.60
CA THR A 186 12.45 12.62 1.64
C THR A 186 11.16 12.53 0.82
N ALA A 187 11.18 11.83 -0.31
CA ALA A 187 9.97 11.63 -1.14
C ALA A 187 8.93 10.79 -0.39
N GLY A 188 9.37 9.72 0.26
CA GLY A 188 8.49 8.87 1.06
C GLY A 188 7.95 9.58 2.32
N GLU A 189 8.79 10.36 2.99
CA GLU A 189 8.39 11.18 4.14
C GLU A 189 7.34 12.22 3.74
N LYS A 190 7.52 12.89 2.59
CA LYS A 190 6.55 13.82 2.03
C LYS A 190 5.23 13.14 1.70
N LEU A 191 5.25 11.93 1.13
CA LEU A 191 4.02 11.16 0.84
C LEU A 191 3.27 10.81 2.12
N LEU A 192 3.98 10.35 3.17
CA LEU A 192 3.37 10.10 4.48
C LEU A 192 2.78 11.38 5.08
N LYS A 193 3.49 12.52 4.95
CA LYS A 193 2.98 13.81 5.41
C LYS A 193 1.71 14.21 4.66
N ASN A 194 1.68 14.08 3.33
CA ASN A 194 0.48 14.35 2.53
C ASN A 194 -0.70 13.48 2.98
N PHE A 195 -0.45 12.20 3.30
CA PHE A 195 -1.48 11.32 3.86
C PHE A 195 -1.96 11.79 5.23
N LEU A 196 -1.07 12.28 6.08
CA LEU A 196 -1.43 12.83 7.40
C LEU A 196 -2.22 14.14 7.29
N ASP A 197 -2.08 14.88 6.20
CA ASP A 197 -2.73 16.17 5.96
C ASP A 197 -4.12 16.03 5.27
N LEU A 198 -4.51 14.80 4.78
CA LEU A 198 -5.86 14.53 4.29
C LEU A 198 -6.89 14.67 5.42
#